data_345a60563a858f74c2e50f0a71651db0
#
_entry.id   345a60563a858f74c2e50f0a71651db0
#
_cell.length_a   1.000
_cell.length_b   1.000
_cell.length_c   1.000
_cell.angle_alpha   90.00
_cell.angle_beta   90.00
_cell.angle_gamma   90.00
#
_symmetry.space_group_name_H-M   'P 1'
#
loop_
_entity.id
_entity.type
_entity.pdbx_description
1 polymer ?
#
loop_
_entity_poly.entity_id
_entity_poly.type
_entity_poly.pdbx_seq_one_letter_code
_entity_poly.pdbx_strand_id
1 'polypeptide(L)'
;YAVKAFKLSAVDYLLKPISGDDLEQAVERFEKRFHGSKSEMNNTHPERTDNKIAIPVGQSIKFIDLDNVVYLKAENTYTEIFMQDNSKLLVSRTLKNFEEVLADKPDFFRCHKSYIINRMFVLDYVKSDGGYLILKPKIEIPISSEKVNDFLDNATIVKR
;
A
#
# COMPACT_ATOMS: atom_id res chain seq x y z
N TYR A 1 27.19 -4.76 -21.40
CA TYR A 1 25.80 -4.89 -20.89
C TYR A 1 25.73 -4.90 -19.36
N ALA A 2 26.70 -5.52 -18.66
CA ALA A 2 26.75 -5.55 -17.18
C ALA A 2 26.79 -4.14 -16.56
N VAL A 3 27.55 -3.22 -17.11
CA VAL A 3 27.65 -1.81 -16.64
C VAL A 3 26.33 -1.06 -16.74
N LYS A 4 25.51 -1.36 -17.76
CA LYS A 4 24.16 -0.79 -17.90
C LYS A 4 23.18 -1.36 -16.88
N ALA A 5 23.27 -2.65 -16.56
CA ALA A 5 22.43 -3.29 -15.56
C ALA A 5 22.66 -2.71 -14.15
N PHE A 6 23.90 -2.42 -13.78
CA PHE A 6 24.22 -1.74 -12.52
C PHE A 6 23.62 -0.32 -12.43
N LYS A 7 23.61 0.42 -13.53
CA LYS A 7 22.98 1.77 -13.57
C LYS A 7 21.45 1.71 -13.41
N LEU A 8 20.83 0.57 -13.69
CA LEU A 8 19.37 0.33 -13.54
C LEU A 8 19.00 -0.26 -12.18
N SER A 9 19.93 -0.27 -11.22
CA SER A 9 19.75 -0.87 -9.88
C SER A 9 19.36 -2.35 -9.91
N ALA A 10 19.80 -3.07 -10.95
CA ALA A 10 19.66 -4.52 -10.99
C ALA A 10 20.43 -5.16 -9.81
N VAL A 11 19.83 -6.16 -9.19
CA VAL A 11 20.47 -6.94 -8.12
C VAL A 11 21.53 -7.87 -8.71
N ASP A 12 21.19 -8.45 -9.85
CA ASP A 12 22.09 -9.32 -10.63
C ASP A 12 21.66 -9.33 -12.11
N TYR A 13 22.44 -9.96 -12.96
CA TYR A 13 22.13 -10.19 -14.36
C TYR A 13 22.52 -11.60 -14.77
N LEU A 14 21.73 -12.21 -15.62
CA LEU A 14 21.96 -13.56 -16.13
C LEU A 14 22.18 -13.52 -17.64
N LEU A 15 23.20 -14.25 -18.12
CA LEU A 15 23.44 -14.42 -19.55
C LEU A 15 22.61 -15.60 -20.07
N LYS A 16 22.07 -15.45 -21.27
CA LYS A 16 21.39 -16.55 -21.97
C LYS A 16 22.44 -17.43 -22.72
N PRO A 17 22.30 -18.75 -22.70
CA PRO A 17 21.29 -19.57 -22.01
C PRO A 17 21.49 -19.56 -20.48
N ILE A 18 20.35 -19.45 -19.75
CA ILE A 18 20.36 -19.41 -18.27
C ILE A 18 20.56 -20.82 -17.75
N SER A 19 21.62 -21.02 -16.94
CA SER A 19 21.83 -22.28 -16.22
C SER A 19 21.09 -22.25 -14.86
N GLY A 20 20.73 -23.42 -14.33
CA GLY A 20 20.14 -23.55 -13.01
C GLY A 20 21.01 -22.96 -11.91
N ASP A 21 22.33 -23.23 -11.98
CA ASP A 21 23.33 -22.77 -11.01
C ASP A 21 23.45 -21.22 -11.00
N ASP A 22 23.41 -20.59 -12.17
CA ASP A 22 23.44 -19.12 -12.28
C ASP A 22 22.19 -18.49 -11.68
N LEU A 23 21.02 -19.12 -11.87
CA LEU A 23 19.76 -18.68 -11.30
C LEU A 23 19.77 -18.81 -9.77
N GLU A 24 20.25 -19.95 -9.23
CA GLU A 24 20.35 -20.13 -7.78
C GLU A 24 21.27 -19.11 -7.14
N GLN A 25 22.43 -18.82 -7.74
CA GLN A 25 23.34 -17.79 -7.25
C GLN A 25 22.73 -16.39 -7.29
N ALA A 26 21.96 -16.05 -8.33
CA ALA A 26 21.29 -14.78 -8.43
C ALA A 26 20.20 -14.63 -7.35
N VAL A 27 19.44 -15.69 -7.09
CA VAL A 27 18.44 -15.74 -6.01
C VAL A 27 19.11 -15.61 -4.64
N GLU A 28 20.21 -16.32 -4.39
CA GLU A 28 20.97 -16.23 -3.14
C GLU A 28 21.52 -14.82 -2.88
N ARG A 29 22.04 -14.15 -3.92
CA ARG A 29 22.48 -12.74 -3.82
C ARG A 29 21.33 -11.79 -3.54
N PHE A 30 20.18 -12.05 -4.14
CA PHE A 30 18.96 -11.31 -3.86
C PHE A 30 18.54 -11.47 -2.39
N GLU A 31 18.46 -12.69 -1.90
CA GLU A 31 18.10 -12.98 -0.52
C GLU A 31 19.09 -12.36 0.48
N LYS A 32 20.40 -12.49 0.25
CA LYS A 32 21.42 -11.86 1.09
C LYS A 32 21.32 -10.35 1.12
N ARG A 33 20.97 -9.71 0.00
CA ARG A 33 20.83 -8.26 -0.08
C ARG A 33 19.55 -7.74 0.59
N PHE A 34 18.47 -8.51 0.56
CA PHE A 34 17.18 -8.13 1.13
C PHE A 34 16.92 -8.70 2.55
N HIS A 35 17.60 -9.80 2.90
CA HIS A 35 17.55 -10.37 4.26
C HIS A 35 18.76 -10.00 5.13
N GLY A 36 19.82 -9.42 4.56
CA GLY A 36 21.08 -9.06 5.27
C GLY A 36 21.04 -7.76 6.05
N SER A 37 19.92 -7.07 6.18
CA SER A 37 19.77 -5.88 7.04
C SER A 37 19.00 -6.19 8.32
N LYS A 38 19.35 -7.31 8.98
CA LYS A 38 19.04 -7.47 10.40
C LYS A 38 20.26 -7.03 11.19
N SER A 39 20.40 -5.74 11.41
CA SER A 39 21.24 -5.18 12.46
C SER A 39 20.36 -4.50 13.47
N GLU A 40 20.18 -5.19 14.57
CA GLU A 40 19.98 -4.74 15.94
C GLU A 40 19.57 -3.26 16.13
N MET A 41 18.30 -3.05 16.45
CA MET A 41 17.93 -2.11 17.50
C MET A 41 16.70 -2.68 18.23
N ASN A 42 16.94 -3.06 19.48
CA ASN A 42 15.96 -3.43 20.48
C ASN A 42 14.85 -2.38 20.55
N ASN A 43 13.63 -2.75 20.19
CA ASN A 43 12.44 -2.30 20.91
C ASN A 43 11.34 -3.32 20.68
N THR A 44 10.89 -3.90 21.76
CA THR A 44 9.85 -4.89 21.96
C THR A 44 8.50 -4.39 21.44
N HIS A 45 8.20 -4.69 20.17
CA HIS A 45 6.86 -4.89 19.66
C HIS A 45 6.88 -6.11 18.74
N PRO A 46 5.91 -7.02 18.80
CA PRO A 46 5.86 -8.14 17.87
C PRO A 46 5.77 -7.57 16.44
N GLU A 47 6.83 -7.78 15.67
CA GLU A 47 6.99 -7.33 14.28
C GLU A 47 5.83 -7.86 13.42
N ARG A 48 4.90 -7.00 13.08
CA ARG A 48 4.04 -7.18 11.91
C ARG A 48 4.87 -6.82 10.68
N THR A 49 5.73 -7.73 10.24
CA THR A 49 6.64 -7.54 9.11
C THR A 49 5.94 -7.49 7.74
N ASP A 50 4.62 -7.74 7.69
CA ASP A 50 3.87 -7.94 6.45
C ASP A 50 2.95 -6.78 6.05
N ASN A 51 3.01 -5.61 6.70
CA ASN A 51 2.09 -4.51 6.43
C ASN A 51 2.70 -3.38 5.58
N LYS A 52 3.72 -3.68 4.78
CA LYS A 52 4.35 -2.72 3.87
C LYS A 52 4.07 -3.10 2.43
N ILE A 53 3.82 -2.09 1.59
CA ILE A 53 3.79 -2.23 0.14
C ILE A 53 5.00 -1.55 -0.49
N ALA A 54 5.52 -2.14 -1.55
CA ALA A 54 6.64 -1.61 -2.33
C ALA A 54 6.09 -0.91 -3.57
N ILE A 55 6.38 0.37 -3.71
CA ILE A 55 5.88 1.20 -4.82
C ILE A 55 7.06 1.73 -5.62
N PRO A 56 7.18 1.36 -6.90
CA PRO A 56 8.15 1.95 -7.81
C PRO A 56 7.82 3.43 -8.07
N VAL A 57 8.77 4.32 -7.74
CA VAL A 57 8.65 5.77 -7.96
C VAL A 57 9.92 6.26 -8.64
N GLY A 58 9.84 6.54 -9.93
CA GLY A 58 11.01 6.91 -10.74
C GLY A 58 12.04 5.78 -10.77
N GLN A 59 13.24 6.05 -10.29
CA GLN A 59 14.37 5.10 -10.23
C GLN A 59 14.51 4.41 -8.86
N SER A 60 13.55 4.59 -7.97
CA SER A 60 13.58 4.02 -6.62
C SER A 60 12.34 3.19 -6.32
N ILE A 61 12.44 2.32 -5.34
CA ILE A 61 11.28 1.62 -4.75
C ILE A 61 11.08 2.18 -3.35
N LYS A 62 9.89 2.75 -3.13
CA LYS A 62 9.48 3.22 -1.80
C LYS A 62 8.70 2.12 -1.09
N PHE A 63 9.08 1.86 0.15
CA PHE A 63 8.33 0.98 1.03
C PHE A 63 7.40 1.83 1.90
N ILE A 64 6.11 1.63 1.75
CA ILE A 64 5.07 2.34 2.46
C ILE A 64 4.49 1.43 3.52
N ASP A 65 4.52 1.88 4.76
CA ASP A 65 3.85 1.21 5.86
C ASP A 65 2.35 1.51 5.81
N LEU A 66 1.55 0.46 5.61
CA LEU A 66 0.11 0.57 5.46
C LEU A 66 -0.59 1.06 6.75
N ASP A 67 0.01 0.85 7.91
CA ASP A 67 -0.54 1.35 9.19
C ASP A 67 -0.54 2.88 9.23
N ASN A 68 0.30 3.53 8.45
CA ASN A 68 0.38 4.99 8.34
C ASN A 68 -0.44 5.58 7.18
N VAL A 69 -1.01 4.75 6.32
CA VAL A 69 -1.85 5.20 5.20
C VAL A 69 -3.27 5.45 5.68
N VAL A 70 -3.76 6.69 5.49
CA VAL A 70 -5.12 7.11 5.86
C VAL A 70 -6.11 6.81 4.73
N TYR A 71 -5.82 7.26 3.53
CA TYR A 71 -6.63 6.98 2.34
C TYR A 71 -5.83 7.17 1.05
N LEU A 72 -6.37 6.62 -0.03
CA LEU A 72 -5.88 6.81 -1.40
C LEU A 72 -6.96 7.50 -2.23
N LYS A 73 -6.55 8.45 -3.07
CA LYS A 73 -7.42 9.22 -3.96
C LYS A 73 -6.99 9.05 -5.40
N ALA A 74 -7.93 8.76 -6.28
CA ALA A 74 -7.69 8.78 -7.71
C ALA A 74 -7.54 10.22 -8.22
N GLU A 75 -6.48 10.45 -8.99
CA GLU A 75 -6.23 11.72 -9.68
C GLU A 75 -5.86 11.41 -11.13
N ASN A 76 -6.85 11.34 -12.02
CA ASN A 76 -6.71 10.89 -13.40
C ASN A 76 -6.08 9.49 -13.49
N THR A 77 -4.89 9.38 -14.07
CA THR A 77 -4.10 8.14 -14.18
C THR A 77 -3.15 7.89 -13.01
N TYR A 78 -3.16 8.80 -12.03
CA TYR A 78 -2.34 8.75 -10.82
C TYR A 78 -3.17 8.40 -9.60
N THR A 79 -2.50 8.02 -8.55
CA THR A 79 -3.10 7.87 -7.21
C THR A 79 -2.29 8.69 -6.22
N GLU A 80 -2.96 9.54 -5.45
CA GLU A 80 -2.39 10.20 -4.28
C GLU A 80 -2.60 9.32 -3.05
N ILE A 81 -1.53 9.02 -2.33
CA ILE A 81 -1.55 8.29 -1.06
C ILE A 81 -1.36 9.32 0.06
N PHE A 82 -2.33 9.41 0.95
CA PHE A 82 -2.32 10.33 2.09
C PHE A 82 -1.94 9.59 3.36
N MET A 83 -0.94 10.12 4.05
CA MET A 83 -0.34 9.52 5.22
C MET A 83 -0.81 10.21 6.51
N GLN A 84 -0.67 9.52 7.65
CA GLN A 84 -1.06 10.03 8.95
C GLN A 84 -0.29 11.30 9.38
N ASP A 85 0.93 11.47 8.91
CA ASP A 85 1.79 12.64 9.17
C ASP A 85 1.45 13.84 8.27
N ASN A 86 0.33 13.80 7.55
CA ASN A 86 -0.12 14.75 6.54
C ASN A 86 0.76 14.82 5.28
N SER A 87 1.75 13.94 5.14
CA SER A 87 2.48 13.80 3.89
C SER A 87 1.62 13.11 2.84
N LYS A 88 1.94 13.34 1.57
CA LYS A 88 1.30 12.68 0.45
C LYS A 88 2.31 12.22 -0.58
N LEU A 89 2.02 11.11 -1.22
CA LEU A 89 2.81 10.55 -2.29
C LEU A 89 1.95 10.39 -3.54
N LEU A 90 2.38 11.01 -4.64
CA LEU A 90 1.75 10.83 -5.94
C LEU A 90 2.41 9.67 -6.69
N VAL A 91 1.62 8.70 -7.11
CA VAL A 91 2.11 7.48 -7.77
C VAL A 91 1.46 7.34 -9.15
N SER A 92 2.27 7.09 -10.19
CA SER A 92 1.80 6.86 -11.56
C SER A 92 1.22 5.44 -11.71
N ARG A 93 0.18 5.16 -10.96
CA ARG A 93 -0.64 3.94 -10.98
C ARG A 93 -2.09 4.31 -10.70
N THR A 94 -3.01 3.56 -11.28
CA THR A 94 -4.45 3.77 -11.05
C THR A 94 -4.88 3.24 -9.68
N LEU A 95 -5.99 3.76 -9.17
CA LEU A 95 -6.56 3.29 -7.92
C LEU A 95 -6.96 1.80 -7.98
N LYS A 96 -7.30 1.28 -9.17
CA LYS A 96 -7.58 -0.14 -9.40
C LYS A 96 -6.36 -1.02 -9.12
N ASN A 97 -5.17 -0.59 -9.52
CA ASN A 97 -3.93 -1.34 -9.21
C ASN A 97 -3.71 -1.45 -7.70
N PHE A 98 -4.02 -0.39 -6.94
CA PHE A 98 -3.94 -0.43 -5.48
C PHE A 98 -5.04 -1.32 -4.87
N GLU A 99 -6.25 -1.30 -5.42
CA GLU A 99 -7.33 -2.20 -4.97
C GLU A 99 -6.92 -3.67 -5.08
N GLU A 100 -6.28 -4.06 -6.19
CA GLU A 100 -5.78 -5.42 -6.41
C GLU A 100 -4.67 -5.79 -5.40
N VAL A 101 -3.71 -4.90 -5.16
CA VAL A 101 -2.61 -5.12 -4.19
C VAL A 101 -3.12 -5.18 -2.75
N LEU A 102 -4.17 -4.42 -2.43
CA LEU A 102 -4.75 -4.33 -1.09
C LEU A 102 -5.91 -5.32 -0.86
N ALA A 103 -6.19 -6.21 -1.82
CA ALA A 103 -7.32 -7.14 -1.74
C ALA A 103 -7.27 -8.09 -0.54
N ASP A 104 -6.08 -8.45 -0.06
CA ASP A 104 -5.84 -9.28 1.13
C ASP A 104 -5.72 -8.47 2.44
N LYS A 105 -5.89 -7.15 2.38
CA LYS A 105 -5.80 -6.24 3.52
C LYS A 105 -7.19 -5.78 3.94
N PRO A 106 -7.80 -6.38 4.98
CA PRO A 106 -9.19 -6.11 5.38
C PRO A 106 -9.42 -4.67 5.88
N ASP A 107 -8.35 -4.00 6.31
CA ASP A 107 -8.42 -2.61 6.77
C ASP A 107 -8.66 -1.62 5.63
N PHE A 108 -8.34 -2.00 4.38
CA PHE A 108 -8.54 -1.15 3.22
C PHE A 108 -9.87 -1.46 2.53
N PHE A 109 -10.62 -0.41 2.27
CA PHE A 109 -11.95 -0.52 1.67
C PHE A 109 -12.16 0.50 0.55
N ARG A 110 -12.57 0.02 -0.62
CA ARG A 110 -12.95 0.88 -1.74
C ARG A 110 -14.36 1.42 -1.54
N CYS A 111 -14.45 2.59 -0.92
CA CYS A 111 -15.73 3.21 -0.59
C CYS A 111 -16.35 4.00 -1.75
N HIS A 112 -15.55 4.41 -2.73
CA HIS A 112 -15.99 5.23 -3.85
C HIS A 112 -15.15 4.94 -5.10
N LYS A 113 -15.64 5.28 -6.30
CA LYS A 113 -14.85 5.16 -7.54
C LYS A 113 -13.49 5.86 -7.47
N SER A 114 -13.39 6.91 -6.68
CA SER A 114 -12.18 7.74 -6.55
C SER A 114 -11.44 7.58 -5.23
N TYR A 115 -11.92 6.73 -4.30
CA TYR A 115 -11.32 6.62 -2.97
C TYR A 115 -11.23 5.17 -2.47
N ILE A 116 -10.07 4.86 -1.87
CA ILE A 116 -9.86 3.72 -0.98
C ILE A 116 -9.49 4.28 0.38
N ILE A 117 -10.13 3.84 1.44
CA ILE A 117 -9.87 4.29 2.81
C ILE A 117 -9.24 3.19 3.64
N ASN A 118 -8.51 3.59 4.67
CA ASN A 118 -8.12 2.71 5.75
C ASN A 118 -9.16 2.82 6.88
N ARG A 119 -9.85 1.73 7.18
CA ARG A 119 -10.91 1.66 8.20
C ARG A 119 -10.44 2.05 9.59
N MET A 120 -9.15 1.87 9.89
CA MET A 120 -8.56 2.23 11.17
C MET A 120 -8.63 3.73 11.48
N PHE A 121 -8.74 4.57 10.47
CA PHE A 121 -8.83 6.03 10.61
C PHE A 121 -10.27 6.57 10.55
N VAL A 122 -11.26 5.71 10.30
CA VAL A 122 -12.66 6.13 10.25
C VAL A 122 -13.17 6.45 11.64
N LEU A 123 -13.74 7.65 11.79
CA LEU A 123 -14.36 8.13 13.02
C LEU A 123 -15.88 7.99 12.97
N ASP A 124 -16.48 8.47 11.87
CA ASP A 124 -17.94 8.55 11.72
C ASP A 124 -18.39 8.20 10.30
N TYR A 125 -19.61 7.70 10.21
CA TYR A 125 -20.38 7.64 8.98
C TYR A 125 -21.59 8.55 9.10
N VAL A 126 -21.71 9.53 8.22
CA VAL A 126 -22.81 10.48 8.18
C VAL A 126 -23.73 10.16 7.01
N LYS A 127 -25.04 9.97 7.30
CA LYS A 127 -26.03 9.56 6.30
C LYS A 127 -26.56 10.69 5.43
N SER A 128 -26.35 11.97 5.81
CA SER A 128 -26.80 13.14 5.05
C SER A 128 -26.02 13.30 3.75
N ASP A 129 -26.62 14.00 2.78
CA ASP A 129 -25.99 14.40 1.52
C ASP A 129 -25.34 13.25 0.70
N GLY A 130 -26.04 12.12 0.62
CA GLY A 130 -25.58 10.95 -0.12
C GLY A 130 -24.66 10.01 0.66
N GLY A 131 -24.25 10.40 1.86
CA GLY A 131 -23.38 9.62 2.74
C GLY A 131 -21.90 9.93 2.56
N TYR A 132 -21.23 10.14 3.67
CA TYR A 132 -19.78 10.32 3.70
C TYR A 132 -19.17 9.77 4.99
N LEU A 133 -17.88 9.44 4.91
CA LEU A 133 -17.07 8.98 6.02
C LEU A 133 -16.21 10.13 6.52
N ILE A 134 -16.08 10.24 7.83
CA ILE A 134 -15.15 11.18 8.47
C ILE A 134 -13.93 10.37 8.95
N LEU A 135 -12.76 10.71 8.44
CA LEU A 135 -11.49 10.12 8.83
C LEU A 135 -10.68 11.10 9.69
N LYS A 136 -9.82 10.55 10.55
CA LYS A 136 -8.83 11.38 11.29
C LYS A 136 -7.90 12.10 10.31
N PRO A 137 -7.56 13.40 10.52
CA PRO A 137 -7.94 14.26 11.65
C PRO A 137 -9.34 14.88 11.55
N LYS A 138 -9.95 15.05 10.41
CA LYS A 138 -11.33 15.47 10.07
C LYS A 138 -11.47 15.60 8.55
N ILE A 139 -11.25 14.51 7.85
CA ILE A 139 -11.31 14.46 6.40
C ILE A 139 -12.63 13.80 6.01
N GLU A 140 -13.41 14.46 5.19
CA GLU A 140 -14.68 13.95 4.66
C GLU A 140 -14.43 13.24 3.33
N ILE A 141 -14.81 11.97 3.25
CA ILE A 141 -14.67 11.15 2.06
C ILE A 141 -16.04 10.60 1.65
N PRO A 142 -16.50 10.85 0.41
CA PRO A 142 -17.78 10.32 -0.05
C PRO A 142 -17.75 8.79 -0.11
N ILE A 143 -18.88 8.17 0.23
CA ILE A 143 -19.11 6.75 0.07
C ILE A 143 -20.23 6.52 -0.94
N SER A 144 -20.02 5.62 -1.90
CA SER A 144 -21.09 5.25 -2.83
C SER A 144 -22.22 4.52 -2.11
N SER A 145 -23.49 4.86 -2.42
CA SER A 145 -24.66 4.27 -1.77
C SER A 145 -24.68 2.74 -1.79
N GLU A 146 -24.20 2.14 -2.88
CA GLU A 146 -24.04 0.68 -3.03
C GLU A 146 -23.01 0.08 -2.09
N LYS A 147 -22.03 0.87 -1.62
CA LYS A 147 -20.93 0.43 -0.74
C LYS A 147 -21.23 0.60 0.74
N VAL A 148 -22.31 1.32 1.09
CA VAL A 148 -22.66 1.59 2.50
C VAL A 148 -22.93 0.29 3.26
N ASN A 149 -23.72 -0.61 2.70
CA ASN A 149 -24.03 -1.88 3.36
C ASN A 149 -22.78 -2.72 3.55
N ASP A 150 -21.95 -2.89 2.52
CA ASP A 150 -20.68 -3.62 2.59
C ASP A 150 -19.73 -3.03 3.65
N PHE A 151 -19.74 -1.70 3.79
CA PHE A 151 -18.94 -1.02 4.80
C PHE A 151 -19.46 -1.29 6.22
N LEU A 152 -20.78 -1.21 6.45
CA LEU A 152 -21.41 -1.39 7.75
C LEU A 152 -21.47 -2.86 8.18
N ASP A 153 -21.59 -3.81 7.26
CA ASP A 153 -21.63 -5.25 7.56
C ASP A 153 -20.34 -5.75 8.23
N ASN A 154 -19.22 -5.07 7.97
CA ASN A 154 -17.94 -5.34 8.62
C ASN A 154 -17.72 -4.53 9.92
N ALA A 155 -18.73 -3.79 10.38
CA ALA A 155 -18.71 -3.04 11.63
C ALA A 155 -19.62 -3.71 12.67
N THR A 156 -19.15 -3.81 13.90
CA THR A 156 -20.01 -4.24 15.03
C THR A 156 -20.91 -3.09 15.44
N ILE A 157 -22.19 -3.14 15.03
CA ILE A 157 -23.15 -2.09 15.34
C ILE A 157 -23.87 -2.40 16.64
N VAL A 158 -23.81 -1.47 17.59
CA VAL A 158 -24.64 -1.54 18.81
C VAL A 158 -26.06 -1.16 18.45
N LYS A 159 -26.96 -2.14 18.51
CA LYS A 159 -28.40 -1.90 18.26
C LYS A 159 -29.03 -1.23 19.50
N ARG A 160 -29.95 -0.28 19.24
CA ARG A 160 -30.80 0.30 20.29
C ARG A 160 -31.79 -0.73 20.81
#